data_b603d662c4dab36ee1cfc6739cabc2ec
#
_entry.id   b603d662c4dab36ee1cfc6739cabc2ec
#
_cell.length_a   1.000
_cell.length_b   1.000
_cell.length_c   1.000
_cell.angle_alpha   90.00
_cell.angle_beta   90.00
_cell.angle_gamma   90.00
#
_symmetry.space_group_name_H-M   'P 1'
#
loop_
_entity.id
_entity.type
_entity.pdbx_description
1 polymer ?
#
loop_
_entity_poly.entity_id
_entity_poly.type
_entity_poly.pdbx_seq_one_letter_code
_entity_poly.pdbx_strand_id
1 'polypeptide(L)'
;MTDTTQQIALIGAGPCGLAAARAFSRHGIAFQGFEAHTDVGGLWNIHNPRSTVYDSAHLISSKRMTEFTEFPMGEAVADYPSHKELLPYFQAYARHFDLLRHFRFGTRVLKVEPLGDAPDTLWRVTSQGADGATTQADYKGVVLANGTLAEPNAPQWPGQFSGELLPG
;
A
#
# COMPACT_ATOMS: atom_id res chain seq x y z
N MET A 1 11.48 22.20 8.81
CA MET A 1 10.55 21.04 8.88
C MET A 1 9.30 21.43 8.14
N THR A 2 8.81 20.59 7.24
CA THR A 2 7.56 20.86 6.52
C THR A 2 6.40 20.67 7.52
N ASP A 3 5.48 21.62 7.57
CA ASP A 3 4.28 21.49 8.40
C ASP A 3 3.38 20.38 7.83
N THR A 4 3.23 19.29 8.55
CA THR A 4 2.42 18.14 8.16
C THR A 4 1.00 18.19 8.70
N THR A 5 0.68 19.15 9.59
CA THR A 5 -0.64 19.26 10.22
C THR A 5 -1.79 19.59 9.25
N GLN A 6 -1.46 20.00 8.03
CA GLN A 6 -2.41 20.22 6.95
C GLN A 6 -2.42 19.10 5.89
N GLN A 7 -1.62 18.05 6.09
CA GLN A 7 -1.48 16.93 5.16
C GLN A 7 -2.22 15.68 5.65
N ILE A 8 -2.52 14.81 4.69
CA ILE A 8 -3.00 13.44 4.96
C ILE A 8 -1.79 12.49 4.96
N ALA A 9 -1.69 11.63 5.96
CA ALA A 9 -0.77 10.50 5.91
C ALA A 9 -1.40 9.34 5.12
N LEU A 10 -0.78 8.91 4.04
CA LEU A 10 -1.22 7.77 3.23
C LEU A 10 -0.28 6.59 3.47
N ILE A 11 -0.81 5.47 4.00
CA ILE A 11 0.00 4.33 4.42
C ILE A 11 -0.17 3.17 3.44
N GLY A 12 0.89 2.87 2.69
CA GLY A 12 0.96 1.83 1.67
C GLY A 12 0.93 2.38 0.24
N ALA A 13 1.77 1.83 -0.64
CA ALA A 13 1.87 2.13 -2.07
C ALA A 13 1.46 0.93 -2.96
N GLY A 14 0.56 0.09 -2.46
CA GLY A 14 -0.16 -0.89 -3.26
C GLY A 14 -1.21 -0.21 -4.17
N PRO A 15 -2.01 -0.99 -4.94
CA PRO A 15 -3.00 -0.44 -5.87
C PRO A 15 -3.94 0.59 -5.23
N CYS A 16 -4.46 0.31 -4.02
CA CYS A 16 -5.34 1.23 -3.29
C CYS A 16 -4.61 2.54 -2.90
N GLY A 17 -3.34 2.43 -2.45
CA GLY A 17 -2.53 3.60 -2.12
C GLY A 17 -2.22 4.46 -3.34
N LEU A 18 -1.93 3.83 -4.48
CA LEU A 18 -1.71 4.56 -5.73
C LEU A 18 -2.98 5.27 -6.21
N ALA A 19 -4.15 4.63 -6.11
CA ALA A 19 -5.43 5.25 -6.43
C ALA A 19 -5.71 6.46 -5.53
N ALA A 20 -5.48 6.33 -4.22
CA ALA A 20 -5.63 7.41 -3.25
C ALA A 20 -4.66 8.57 -3.53
N ALA A 21 -3.38 8.27 -3.78
CA ALA A 21 -2.36 9.25 -4.12
C ALA A 21 -2.74 10.04 -5.39
N ARG A 22 -3.25 9.34 -6.41
CA ARG A 22 -3.73 9.98 -7.64
C ARG A 22 -4.92 10.88 -7.39
N ALA A 23 -5.90 10.42 -6.61
CA ALA A 23 -7.06 11.22 -6.25
C ALA A 23 -6.64 12.49 -5.49
N PHE A 24 -5.75 12.36 -4.49
CA PHE A 24 -5.23 13.50 -3.75
C PHE A 24 -4.51 14.51 -4.65
N SER A 25 -3.60 14.03 -5.52
CA SER A 25 -2.90 14.88 -6.48
C SER A 25 -3.86 15.61 -7.41
N ARG A 26 -4.89 14.93 -7.92
CA ARG A 26 -5.89 15.49 -8.82
C ARG A 26 -6.73 16.59 -8.15
N HIS A 27 -7.03 16.44 -6.86
CA HIS A 27 -7.86 17.38 -6.10
C HIS A 27 -7.06 18.39 -5.29
N GLY A 28 -5.73 18.45 -5.44
CA GLY A 28 -4.88 19.40 -4.73
C GLY A 28 -4.83 19.16 -3.21
N ILE A 29 -5.12 17.92 -2.76
CA ILE A 29 -5.05 17.54 -1.35
C ILE A 29 -3.59 17.23 -1.02
N ALA A 30 -3.02 17.96 -0.07
CA ALA A 30 -1.66 17.74 0.38
C ALA A 30 -1.57 16.42 1.17
N PHE A 31 -0.60 15.57 0.84
CA PHE A 31 -0.39 14.30 1.51
C PHE A 31 1.09 13.89 1.54
N GLN A 32 1.42 13.01 2.48
CA GLN A 32 2.68 12.30 2.56
C GLN A 32 2.40 10.80 2.54
N GLY A 33 2.90 10.10 1.54
CA GLY A 33 2.84 8.65 1.45
C GLY A 33 3.98 7.96 2.22
N PHE A 34 3.69 6.79 2.77
CA PHE A 34 4.65 5.91 3.44
C PHE A 34 4.55 4.51 2.83
N GLU A 35 5.68 3.96 2.40
CA GLU A 35 5.77 2.59 1.90
C GLU A 35 6.94 1.88 2.59
N ALA A 36 6.64 0.73 3.19
CA ALA A 36 7.64 -0.04 3.91
C ALA A 36 8.67 -0.70 2.98
N HIS A 37 8.26 -1.03 1.76
CA HIS A 37 9.14 -1.57 0.72
C HIS A 37 9.83 -0.45 -0.06
N THR A 38 10.77 -0.82 -0.92
CA THR A 38 11.54 0.12 -1.75
C THR A 38 10.85 0.51 -3.05
N ASP A 39 9.70 -0.11 -3.37
CA ASP A 39 8.96 0.12 -4.60
C ASP A 39 7.45 -0.07 -4.37
N VAL A 40 6.66 0.38 -5.33
CA VAL A 40 5.20 0.26 -5.37
C VAL A 40 4.74 -1.16 -5.73
N GLY A 41 3.42 -1.37 -5.67
CA GLY A 41 2.77 -2.61 -6.13
C GLY A 41 2.19 -3.46 -4.99
N GLY A 42 2.63 -3.23 -3.74
CA GLY A 42 2.11 -3.94 -2.57
C GLY A 42 2.20 -5.45 -2.73
N LEU A 43 1.07 -6.16 -2.60
CA LEU A 43 0.95 -7.62 -2.79
C LEU A 43 1.49 -8.09 -4.15
N TRP A 44 1.26 -7.33 -5.23
CA TRP A 44 1.64 -7.73 -6.59
C TRP A 44 3.14 -7.65 -6.86
N ASN A 45 3.91 -7.08 -5.94
CA ASN A 45 5.37 -7.08 -6.00
C ASN A 45 5.90 -8.33 -5.27
N ILE A 46 6.23 -9.38 -6.01
CA ILE A 46 6.75 -10.65 -5.46
C ILE A 46 8.08 -10.46 -4.69
N HIS A 47 8.81 -9.38 -4.95
CA HIS A 47 10.04 -9.05 -4.23
C HIS A 47 9.80 -8.32 -2.91
N ASN A 48 8.54 -7.93 -2.61
CA ASN A 48 8.18 -7.37 -1.32
C ASN A 48 8.16 -8.50 -0.27
N PRO A 49 8.96 -8.42 0.81
CA PRO A 49 9.02 -9.47 1.84
C PRO A 49 7.68 -9.78 2.52
N ARG A 50 6.71 -8.88 2.39
CA ARG A 50 5.35 -9.05 2.93
C ARG A 50 4.33 -9.47 1.87
N SER A 51 4.78 -9.70 0.64
CA SER A 51 3.91 -10.22 -0.42
C SER A 51 3.61 -11.69 -0.17
N THR A 52 2.36 -12.05 -0.32
CA THR A 52 1.88 -13.44 -0.33
C THR A 52 1.57 -13.92 -1.75
N VAL A 53 1.93 -13.13 -2.78
CA VAL A 53 1.77 -13.54 -4.18
C VAL A 53 2.74 -14.66 -4.52
N TYR A 54 2.28 -15.64 -5.27
CA TYR A 54 3.07 -16.78 -5.75
C TYR A 54 3.23 -16.73 -7.28
N ASP A 55 4.18 -17.48 -7.82
CA ASP A 55 4.60 -17.35 -9.23
C ASP A 55 3.48 -17.57 -10.26
N SER A 56 2.54 -18.47 -9.98
CA SER A 56 1.39 -18.71 -10.86
C SER A 56 0.16 -17.85 -10.55
N ALA A 57 0.28 -16.84 -9.67
CA ALA A 57 -0.85 -15.98 -9.30
C ALA A 57 -1.30 -15.10 -10.47
N HIS A 58 -2.61 -15.10 -10.71
CA HIS A 58 -3.29 -14.26 -11.69
C HIS A 58 -4.45 -13.52 -11.02
N LEU A 59 -4.92 -12.45 -11.64
CA LEU A 59 -6.19 -11.86 -11.27
C LEU A 59 -7.34 -12.85 -11.46
N ILE A 60 -8.27 -12.85 -10.51
CA ILE A 60 -9.56 -13.54 -10.61
C ILE A 60 -10.64 -12.66 -11.27
N SER A 61 -10.37 -11.37 -11.44
CA SER A 61 -11.16 -10.40 -12.20
C SER A 61 -10.47 -10.08 -13.53
N SER A 62 -11.24 -9.70 -14.54
CA SER A 62 -10.63 -9.32 -15.82
C SER A 62 -9.84 -8.01 -15.72
N LYS A 63 -8.89 -7.82 -16.64
CA LYS A 63 -8.12 -6.57 -16.73
C LYS A 63 -9.01 -5.33 -16.79
N ARG A 64 -10.14 -5.41 -17.51
CA ARG A 64 -11.09 -4.31 -17.67
C ARG A 64 -11.80 -3.92 -16.36
N MET A 65 -11.94 -4.86 -15.44
CA MET A 65 -12.54 -4.62 -14.11
C MET A 65 -11.51 -4.16 -13.07
N THR A 66 -10.22 -4.28 -13.38
CA THR A 66 -9.13 -4.01 -12.44
C THR A 66 -8.31 -2.78 -12.83
N GLU A 67 -8.24 -2.45 -14.11
CA GLU A 67 -7.49 -1.28 -14.60
C GLU A 67 -8.04 0.02 -14.02
N PHE A 68 -7.15 0.99 -13.84
CA PHE A 68 -7.57 2.35 -13.52
C PHE A 68 -8.20 3.00 -14.76
N THR A 69 -9.39 3.56 -14.62
CA THR A 69 -10.19 4.12 -15.73
C THR A 69 -9.40 5.12 -16.58
N GLU A 70 -8.53 5.92 -15.97
CA GLU A 70 -7.71 6.92 -16.66
C GLU A 70 -6.36 6.37 -17.18
N PHE A 71 -6.07 5.09 -16.96
CA PHE A 71 -4.84 4.43 -17.38
C PHE A 71 -5.11 2.97 -17.74
N PRO A 72 -5.76 2.71 -18.87
CA PRO A 72 -6.15 1.35 -19.26
C PRO A 72 -4.95 0.46 -19.55
N MET A 73 -5.09 -0.83 -19.28
CA MET A 73 -4.10 -1.85 -19.66
C MET A 73 -4.10 -2.02 -21.18
N GLY A 74 -2.90 -2.19 -21.76
CA GLY A 74 -2.74 -2.41 -23.19
C GLY A 74 -3.38 -3.72 -23.69
N GLU A 75 -3.62 -3.82 -24.99
CA GLU A 75 -4.25 -5.00 -25.59
C GLU A 75 -3.39 -6.27 -25.46
N ALA A 76 -2.07 -6.11 -25.41
CA ALA A 76 -1.14 -7.22 -25.21
C ALA A 76 -1.18 -7.85 -23.82
N VAL A 77 -1.78 -7.17 -22.82
CA VAL A 77 -1.95 -7.71 -21.48
C VAL A 77 -3.06 -8.75 -21.51
N ALA A 78 -2.85 -9.91 -20.87
CA ALA A 78 -3.83 -10.98 -20.80
C ALA A 78 -5.16 -10.51 -20.18
N ASP A 79 -6.28 -11.18 -20.51
CA ASP A 79 -7.59 -10.83 -19.94
C ASP A 79 -7.63 -11.01 -18.42
N TYR A 80 -6.88 -11.98 -17.91
CA TYR A 80 -6.65 -12.23 -16.48
C TYR A 80 -5.15 -12.13 -16.19
N PRO A 81 -4.61 -10.91 -16.02
CA PRO A 81 -3.17 -10.71 -15.95
C PRO A 81 -2.52 -11.37 -14.74
N SER A 82 -1.31 -11.87 -14.94
CA SER A 82 -0.45 -12.38 -13.90
C SER A 82 0.19 -11.25 -13.08
N HIS A 83 0.76 -11.60 -11.93
CA HIS A 83 1.54 -10.63 -11.16
C HIS A 83 2.70 -10.02 -11.97
N LYS A 84 3.24 -10.76 -12.96
CA LYS A 84 4.33 -10.31 -13.86
C LYS A 84 3.89 -9.19 -14.81
N GLU A 85 2.58 -9.08 -15.08
CA GLU A 85 1.98 -8.01 -15.89
C GLU A 85 1.45 -6.88 -15.02
N LEU A 86 0.93 -7.21 -13.83
CA LEU A 86 0.34 -6.24 -12.91
C LEU A 86 1.39 -5.32 -12.26
N LEU A 87 2.52 -5.86 -11.83
CA LEU A 87 3.55 -5.04 -11.20
C LEU A 87 4.08 -3.95 -12.16
N PRO A 88 4.49 -4.26 -13.40
CA PRO A 88 4.87 -3.22 -14.36
C PRO A 88 3.76 -2.21 -14.65
N TYR A 89 2.50 -2.64 -14.67
CA TYR A 89 1.36 -1.75 -14.84
C TYR A 89 1.24 -0.73 -13.69
N PHE A 90 1.32 -1.17 -12.43
CA PHE A 90 1.27 -0.26 -11.28
C PHE A 90 2.48 0.67 -11.22
N GLN A 91 3.66 0.19 -11.56
CA GLN A 91 4.87 1.00 -11.65
C GLN A 91 4.75 2.06 -12.77
N ALA A 92 4.18 1.69 -13.93
CA ALA A 92 3.95 2.61 -15.04
C ALA A 92 2.92 3.68 -14.66
N TYR A 93 1.84 3.29 -13.99
CA TYR A 93 0.83 4.22 -13.45
C TYR A 93 1.45 5.23 -12.48
N ALA A 94 2.22 4.75 -11.52
CA ALA A 94 2.85 5.61 -10.53
C ALA A 94 3.83 6.62 -11.17
N ARG A 95 4.58 6.19 -12.19
CA ARG A 95 5.48 7.08 -12.95
C ARG A 95 4.70 8.06 -13.83
N HIS A 96 3.69 7.59 -14.54
CA HIS A 96 2.90 8.43 -15.46
C HIS A 96 2.27 9.63 -14.76
N PHE A 97 1.75 9.43 -13.55
CA PHE A 97 1.12 10.49 -12.76
C PHE A 97 2.07 11.13 -11.73
N ASP A 98 3.37 10.86 -11.80
CA ASP A 98 4.40 11.42 -10.91
C ASP A 98 4.09 11.25 -9.42
N LEU A 99 3.55 10.07 -9.06
CA LEU A 99 3.11 9.80 -7.68
C LEU A 99 4.27 9.45 -6.75
N LEU A 100 5.36 8.89 -7.29
CA LEU A 100 6.49 8.38 -6.50
C LEU A 100 7.11 9.44 -5.58
N ARG A 101 7.17 10.69 -6.03
CA ARG A 101 7.73 11.82 -5.26
C ARG A 101 7.00 12.09 -3.93
N HIS A 102 5.77 11.63 -3.80
CA HIS A 102 4.96 11.83 -2.59
C HIS A 102 5.19 10.73 -1.55
N PHE A 103 5.89 9.65 -1.89
CA PHE A 103 6.11 8.53 -1.00
C PHE A 103 7.51 8.53 -0.39
N ARG A 104 7.56 8.22 0.90
CA ARG A 104 8.79 7.82 1.60
C ARG A 104 8.87 6.31 1.55
N PHE A 105 9.68 5.80 0.63
CA PHE A 105 9.97 4.37 0.51
C PHE A 105 10.92 3.90 1.61
N GLY A 106 10.97 2.59 1.88
CA GLY A 106 11.76 2.01 2.96
C GLY A 106 11.35 2.55 4.33
N THR A 107 10.12 3.05 4.47
CA THR A 107 9.64 3.70 5.68
C THR A 107 8.37 3.00 6.20
N ARG A 108 8.53 2.27 7.29
CA ARG A 108 7.43 1.52 7.93
C ARG A 108 6.70 2.41 8.94
N VAL A 109 5.40 2.53 8.82
CA VAL A 109 4.56 3.09 9.89
C VAL A 109 4.39 2.04 10.97
N LEU A 110 4.77 2.41 12.19
CA LEU A 110 4.72 1.54 13.37
C LEU A 110 3.43 1.75 14.18
N LYS A 111 2.96 3.00 14.25
CA LYS A 111 1.81 3.37 15.06
C LYS A 111 1.10 4.59 14.50
N VAL A 112 -0.22 4.61 14.65
CA VAL A 112 -1.09 5.74 14.37
C VAL A 112 -2.00 5.96 15.56
N GLU A 113 -2.06 7.19 16.08
CA GLU A 113 -2.82 7.55 17.29
C GLU A 113 -3.53 8.88 17.08
N PRO A 114 -4.82 8.99 17.46
CA PRO A 114 -5.45 10.30 17.57
C PRO A 114 -4.83 11.08 18.74
N LEU A 115 -4.70 12.40 18.60
CA LEU A 115 -4.18 13.27 19.65
C LEU A 115 -5.28 13.82 20.58
N GLY A 116 -6.53 13.44 20.34
CA GLY A 116 -7.67 13.81 21.16
C GLY A 116 -8.94 13.11 20.67
N ASP A 117 -10.05 13.37 21.31
CA ASP A 117 -11.35 12.75 21.05
C ASP A 117 -12.25 13.59 20.12
N ALA A 118 -11.81 14.81 19.76
CA ALA A 118 -12.56 15.69 18.88
C ALA A 118 -12.55 15.20 17.42
N PRO A 119 -13.62 15.42 16.64
CA PRO A 119 -13.69 14.96 15.24
C PRO A 119 -12.61 15.54 14.33
N ASP A 120 -12.07 16.72 14.68
CA ASP A 120 -11.01 17.41 13.96
C ASP A 120 -9.61 17.21 14.58
N THR A 121 -9.46 16.23 15.46
CA THR A 121 -8.17 15.93 16.10
C THR A 121 -7.10 15.58 15.05
N LEU A 122 -5.86 15.95 15.37
CA LEU A 122 -4.71 15.50 14.58
C LEU A 122 -4.37 14.04 14.91
N TRP A 123 -3.70 13.41 13.97
CA TRP A 123 -3.24 12.03 14.06
C TRP A 123 -1.73 11.98 14.10
N ARG A 124 -1.18 11.43 15.17
CA ARG A 124 0.25 11.16 15.27
C ARG A 124 0.62 9.88 14.55
N VAL A 125 1.54 10.00 13.61
CA VAL A 125 2.12 8.87 12.88
C VAL A 125 3.55 8.67 13.34
N THR A 126 3.83 7.49 13.90
CA THR A 126 5.18 7.04 14.23
C THR A 126 5.68 6.14 13.11
N SER A 127 6.78 6.52 12.49
CA SER A 127 7.38 5.76 11.37
C SER A 127 8.85 5.48 11.61
N GLN A 128 9.37 4.40 11.00
CA GLN A 128 10.76 3.99 11.07
C GLN A 128 11.34 3.90 9.66
N GLY A 129 12.44 4.58 9.43
CA GLY A 129 13.21 4.52 8.20
C GLY A 129 14.02 3.23 8.05
N ALA A 130 14.59 3.02 6.87
CA ALA A 130 15.47 1.87 6.58
C ALA A 130 16.74 1.84 7.46
N ASP A 131 17.17 2.99 7.96
CA ASP A 131 18.29 3.14 8.91
C ASP A 131 17.91 2.78 10.36
N GLY A 132 16.66 2.39 10.61
CA GLY A 132 16.13 2.11 11.93
C GLY A 132 15.72 3.35 12.74
N ALA A 133 15.97 4.57 12.24
CA ALA A 133 15.60 5.80 12.92
C ALA A 133 14.07 5.96 12.98
N THR A 134 13.56 6.24 14.17
CA THR A 134 12.12 6.46 14.38
C THR A 134 11.82 7.96 14.40
N THR A 135 10.79 8.36 13.68
CA THR A 135 10.28 9.72 13.60
C THR A 135 8.79 9.79 13.95
N GLN A 136 8.36 10.92 14.46
CA GLN A 136 6.95 11.20 14.71
C GLN A 136 6.56 12.49 14.00
N ALA A 137 5.37 12.50 13.41
CA ALA A 137 4.77 13.69 12.81
C ALA A 137 3.25 13.64 12.95
N ASP A 138 2.62 14.81 13.02
CA ASP A 138 1.20 14.94 13.21
C ASP A 138 0.53 15.35 11.88
N TYR A 139 -0.60 14.70 11.56
CA TYR A 139 -1.32 14.83 10.29
C TYR A 139 -2.79 15.18 10.53
N LYS A 140 -3.39 15.86 9.57
CA LYS A 140 -4.83 16.19 9.57
C LYS A 140 -5.71 14.95 9.51
N GLY A 141 -5.22 13.88 8.90
CA GLY A 141 -5.95 12.62 8.77
C GLY A 141 -5.04 11.51 8.26
N VAL A 142 -5.55 10.28 8.30
CA VAL A 142 -4.80 9.11 7.88
C VAL A 142 -5.65 8.26 6.94
N VAL A 143 -5.05 7.80 5.85
CA VAL A 143 -5.62 6.79 4.96
C VAL A 143 -4.79 5.52 5.07
N LEU A 144 -5.42 4.43 5.50
CA LEU A 144 -4.82 3.11 5.60
C LEU A 144 -5.04 2.35 4.29
N ALA A 145 -3.96 2.12 3.55
CA ALA A 145 -3.93 1.34 2.30
C ALA A 145 -2.88 0.21 2.38
N ASN A 146 -2.66 -0.31 3.58
CA ASN A 146 -1.60 -1.27 3.92
C ASN A 146 -1.88 -2.71 3.48
N GLY A 147 -3.04 -2.98 2.86
CA GLY A 147 -3.47 -4.32 2.47
C GLY A 147 -3.95 -5.17 3.65
N THR A 148 -4.46 -6.37 3.34
CA THR A 148 -5.10 -7.26 4.33
C THR A 148 -4.51 -8.67 4.36
N LEU A 149 -3.59 -9.01 3.44
CA LEU A 149 -3.10 -10.39 3.24
C LEU A 149 -1.65 -10.61 3.70
N ALA A 150 -1.04 -9.64 4.38
CA ALA A 150 0.38 -9.74 4.77
C ALA A 150 0.63 -10.57 6.05
N GLU A 151 -0.39 -10.73 6.88
CA GLU A 151 -0.30 -11.48 8.15
C GLU A 151 -1.29 -12.64 8.11
N PRO A 152 -0.84 -13.89 8.22
CA PRO A 152 -1.73 -15.04 8.22
C PRO A 152 -2.56 -15.08 9.51
N ASN A 153 -3.84 -15.35 9.38
CA ASN A 153 -4.70 -15.68 10.51
C ASN A 153 -4.85 -17.20 10.59
N ALA A 154 -3.96 -17.84 11.37
CA ALA A 154 -4.01 -19.28 11.57
C ALA A 154 -4.93 -19.62 12.75
N PRO A 155 -6.11 -20.22 12.51
CA PRO A 155 -7.02 -20.63 13.58
C PRO A 155 -6.40 -21.76 14.41
N GLN A 156 -6.62 -21.70 15.72
CA GLN A 156 -6.25 -22.79 16.63
C GLN A 156 -7.45 -23.74 16.79
N TRP A 157 -7.28 -24.98 16.32
CA TRP A 157 -8.28 -26.03 16.47
C TRP A 157 -8.01 -26.86 17.74
N PRO A 158 -9.04 -27.21 18.53
CA PRO A 158 -8.86 -28.14 19.65
C PRO A 158 -8.49 -29.54 19.12
N GLY A 159 -7.53 -30.16 19.78
CA GLY A 159 -7.03 -31.48 19.43
C GLY A 159 -5.55 -31.51 19.06
N GLN A 160 -5.04 -32.72 18.78
CA GLN A 160 -3.66 -32.90 18.31
C GLN A 160 -3.67 -33.17 16.80
N PHE A 161 -2.89 -32.40 16.08
CA PHE A 161 -2.64 -32.58 14.65
C PHE A 161 -1.16 -32.92 14.44
N SER A 162 -0.89 -34.06 13.81
CA SER A 162 0.49 -34.56 13.61
C SER A 162 1.13 -34.07 12.31
N GLY A 163 0.41 -33.31 11.48
CA GLY A 163 0.91 -32.71 10.24
C GLY A 163 1.39 -31.29 10.40
N GLU A 164 1.96 -30.74 9.34
CA GLU A 164 2.33 -29.33 9.24
C GLU A 164 1.10 -28.50 8.89
N LEU A 165 0.89 -27.40 9.62
CA LEU A 165 -0.14 -26.38 9.33
C LEU A 165 0.53 -25.26 8.54
N LEU A 166 0.17 -25.14 7.27
CA LEU A 166 0.63 -24.05 6.42
C LEU A 166 -0.51 -23.02 6.30
N PRO A 167 -0.26 -21.74 6.57
CA PRO A 167 -1.22 -20.70 6.24
C PRO A 167 -1.36 -20.61 4.72
N GLY A 168 -2.61 -20.57 4.24
CA GLY A 168 -2.94 -20.42 2.81
C GLY A 168 -2.77 -18.98 2.31
#